data_4a1126ae00845554762301a4d7466303
#
_entry.id   4a1126ae00845554762301a4d7466303
#
_cell.length_a   1.000
_cell.length_b   1.000
_cell.length_c   1.000
_cell.angle_alpha   90.00
_cell.angle_beta   90.00
_cell.angle_gamma   90.00
#
_symmetry.space_group_name_H-M   'P 1'
#
loop_
_entity.id
_entity.type
_entity.pdbx_description
1 polymer ?
#
loop_
_entity_poly.entity_id
_entity_poly.type
_entity_poly.pdbx_seq_one_letter_code
_entity_poly.pdbx_strand_id
1 'polypeptide(L)'
;MQFKPARSALSLCLALSLAFSSVLPVQAQPMGIPSMGAASGAELSPALERTLGNAIMEQGRRSPEYVSDPDINQYLTDMGRKLAQYGPAMAQPVTVFALRDSSINAFALPGGYIGIHSGLFTASQSESELASVLAHEIAHVAQRHVARGITQSAQSNHLLIAALAGALLGALAGSGDLAMGAAAFGQAAAVDRQLGFSRQAEQEADRVGFEMLLKAGYEPQGMVQMFQRLAAASRLNERATANEYASTHPMSQQRESDISNRVRGLPASNYQDTPSFWYIRAKLMVMQAGGGQSLRVLEQALQSSNQSQSDLERSAAQYGLAYIAQGRQDYEQARVHLAQARAQGKFQAPELDTLDIRIAIADRDVQGALNLAKQAWQRWPKSQGVALAYVQVLQQLGQNDQAQAFLMDRIKQWPDEPQLHQLLAQTYDRLGDGVKARRAMAQYYELVGALPTAVEQLQQARNLTQDFYQQSELDTQIRQLRERVESERVLLERFRS
;
A
#
# COMPACT_ATOMS: atom_id res chain seq x y z
N MET A 1 11.14 -14.05 -93.13
CA MET A 1 11.72 -13.04 -92.20
C MET A 1 11.26 -13.39 -90.78
N GLN A 2 12.18 -13.81 -89.97
CA GLN A 2 11.94 -14.41 -88.65
C GLN A 2 11.88 -13.32 -87.57
N PHE A 3 10.88 -13.36 -86.77
CA PHE A 3 10.83 -12.61 -85.48
C PHE A 3 11.06 -13.56 -84.30
N LYS A 4 12.21 -13.45 -83.69
CA LYS A 4 12.45 -13.74 -82.26
C LYS A 4 13.08 -12.49 -81.68
N PRO A 5 12.52 -11.88 -80.64
CA PRO A 5 12.82 -12.23 -79.29
C PRO A 5 11.68 -11.81 -78.27
N ALA A 6 11.13 -12.73 -77.56
CA ALA A 6 10.23 -12.41 -76.44
C ALA A 6 10.53 -13.26 -75.19
N ARG A 7 11.57 -14.15 -75.24
CA ARG A 7 11.88 -15.05 -74.12
C ARG A 7 12.88 -14.48 -73.09
N SER A 8 13.68 -13.47 -73.47
CA SER A 8 14.75 -12.94 -72.63
C SER A 8 14.26 -11.86 -71.63
N ALA A 9 13.19 -11.15 -71.93
CA ALA A 9 12.66 -10.11 -71.07
C ALA A 9 11.88 -10.67 -69.84
N LEU A 10 11.21 -11.84 -70.03
CA LEU A 10 10.43 -12.44 -68.95
C LEU A 10 11.33 -13.09 -67.88
N SER A 11 12.47 -13.62 -68.27
CA SER A 11 13.44 -14.22 -67.35
C SER A 11 14.19 -13.19 -66.50
N LEU A 12 14.37 -11.98 -67.01
CA LEU A 12 15.05 -10.89 -66.28
C LEU A 12 14.12 -10.26 -65.24
N CYS A 13 12.83 -10.15 -65.52
CA CYS A 13 11.86 -9.65 -64.57
C CYS A 13 11.60 -10.65 -63.41
N LEU A 14 11.69 -11.97 -63.67
CA LEU A 14 11.52 -12.98 -62.61
C LEU A 14 12.77 -13.08 -61.72
N ALA A 15 13.98 -12.84 -62.25
CA ALA A 15 15.19 -12.81 -61.48
C ALA A 15 15.32 -11.53 -60.61
N LEU A 16 14.78 -10.40 -61.05
CA LEU A 16 14.79 -9.14 -60.26
C LEU A 16 13.74 -9.15 -59.12
N SER A 17 12.63 -9.89 -59.29
CA SER A 17 11.61 -10.01 -58.20
C SER A 17 12.03 -10.96 -57.10
N LEU A 18 12.98 -11.86 -57.30
CA LEU A 18 13.56 -12.74 -56.28
C LEU A 18 14.72 -12.07 -55.50
N ALA A 19 15.33 -11.03 -56.04
CA ALA A 19 16.44 -10.31 -55.38
C ALA A 19 15.97 -9.21 -54.40
N PHE A 20 14.66 -8.86 -54.38
CA PHE A 20 14.06 -7.90 -53.45
C PHE A 20 13.20 -8.57 -52.39
N SER A 21 13.40 -9.84 -52.07
CA SER A 21 12.96 -10.42 -50.81
C SER A 21 13.79 -9.80 -49.70
N SER A 22 13.40 -8.63 -49.29
CA SER A 22 13.95 -7.96 -48.12
C SER A 22 13.92 -8.95 -46.95
N VAL A 23 15.09 -9.35 -46.51
CA VAL A 23 15.30 -9.97 -45.19
C VAL A 23 14.84 -8.93 -44.17
N LEU A 24 13.56 -8.96 -43.83
CA LEU A 24 13.10 -8.30 -42.61
C LEU A 24 13.88 -8.96 -41.49
N PRO A 25 14.56 -8.19 -40.63
CA PRO A 25 15.16 -8.77 -39.46
C PRO A 25 14.02 -9.44 -38.68
N VAL A 26 14.08 -10.77 -38.62
CA VAL A 26 13.30 -11.51 -37.62
C VAL A 26 13.83 -11.00 -36.30
N GLN A 27 13.13 -10.03 -35.70
CA GLN A 27 13.31 -9.75 -34.31
C GLN A 27 12.98 -11.06 -33.59
N ALA A 28 14.04 -11.74 -33.14
CA ALA A 28 13.90 -12.81 -32.18
C ALA A 28 13.16 -12.19 -30.99
N GLN A 29 11.86 -12.44 -30.89
CA GLN A 29 11.15 -12.21 -29.66
C GLN A 29 11.92 -13.01 -28.61
N PRO A 30 12.31 -12.40 -27.47
CA PRO A 30 12.87 -13.19 -26.40
C PRO A 30 11.87 -14.32 -26.16
N MET A 31 12.34 -15.55 -26.23
CA MET A 31 11.59 -16.73 -25.80
C MET A 31 11.45 -16.62 -24.28
N GLY A 32 10.65 -15.65 -23.84
CA GLY A 32 10.03 -15.70 -22.55
C GLY A 32 9.05 -16.86 -22.60
N ILE A 33 9.18 -17.78 -21.70
CA ILE A 33 8.16 -18.79 -21.39
C ILE A 33 6.82 -18.05 -21.43
N PRO A 34 5.82 -18.48 -22.24
CA PRO A 34 4.53 -17.81 -22.26
C PRO A 34 4.07 -17.71 -20.83
N SER A 35 3.73 -16.49 -20.36
CA SER A 35 3.22 -16.33 -19.02
C SER A 35 1.98 -17.21 -18.91
N MET A 36 2.02 -18.23 -18.06
CA MET A 36 0.90 -19.18 -17.88
C MET A 36 -0.39 -18.45 -17.41
N GLY A 37 -0.29 -17.15 -17.10
CA GLY A 37 -1.39 -16.27 -16.77
C GLY A 37 -2.33 -15.88 -17.92
N ALA A 38 -1.94 -16.09 -19.18
CA ALA A 38 -2.78 -15.70 -20.32
C ALA A 38 -4.06 -16.57 -20.49
N ALA A 39 -4.01 -17.83 -20.06
CA ALA A 39 -5.16 -18.74 -20.16
C ALA A 39 -6.21 -18.54 -19.06
N SER A 40 -5.84 -17.96 -17.91
CA SER A 40 -6.74 -17.74 -16.77
C SER A 40 -7.49 -16.41 -16.82
N GLY A 41 -7.24 -15.56 -17.82
CA GLY A 41 -7.86 -14.25 -17.97
C GLY A 41 -9.31 -14.26 -18.43
N ALA A 42 -9.92 -15.42 -18.70
CA ALA A 42 -11.27 -15.49 -19.22
C ALA A 42 -12.36 -15.17 -18.17
N GLU A 43 -12.10 -15.46 -16.89
CA GLU A 43 -13.07 -15.29 -15.81
C GLU A 43 -12.82 -14.04 -14.96
N LEU A 44 -11.56 -13.69 -14.65
CA LEU A 44 -11.21 -12.49 -13.90
C LEU A 44 -10.27 -11.59 -14.71
N SER A 45 -10.85 -10.66 -15.48
CA SER A 45 -10.05 -9.71 -16.27
C SER A 45 -9.27 -8.73 -15.36
N PRO A 46 -8.13 -8.16 -15.81
CA PRO A 46 -7.39 -7.15 -15.03
C PRO A 46 -8.25 -5.94 -14.64
N ALA A 47 -9.20 -5.55 -15.49
CA ALA A 47 -10.15 -4.47 -15.17
C ALA A 47 -11.07 -4.85 -14.00
N LEU A 48 -11.54 -6.09 -14.00
CA LEU A 48 -12.41 -6.61 -12.96
C LEU A 48 -11.67 -6.81 -11.64
N GLU A 49 -10.42 -7.32 -11.69
CA GLU A 49 -9.53 -7.38 -10.51
C GLU A 49 -9.37 -6.00 -9.88
N ARG A 50 -9.16 -4.96 -10.72
CA ARG A 50 -9.01 -3.59 -10.22
C ARG A 50 -10.27 -3.08 -9.56
N THR A 51 -11.43 -3.27 -10.18
CA THR A 51 -12.71 -2.81 -9.62
C THR A 51 -12.99 -3.49 -8.28
N LEU A 52 -12.77 -4.81 -8.21
CA LEU A 52 -12.93 -5.57 -6.96
C LEU A 52 -11.94 -5.10 -5.88
N GLY A 53 -10.67 -4.93 -6.24
CA GLY A 53 -9.64 -4.46 -5.32
C GLY A 53 -9.91 -3.04 -4.82
N ASN A 54 -10.34 -2.13 -5.69
CA ASN A 54 -10.75 -0.78 -5.30
C ASN A 54 -11.91 -0.82 -4.31
N ALA A 55 -12.97 -1.60 -4.58
CA ALA A 55 -14.11 -1.72 -3.69
C ALA A 55 -13.70 -2.28 -2.31
N ILE A 56 -12.84 -3.31 -2.27
CA ILE A 56 -12.30 -3.85 -1.03
C ILE A 56 -11.49 -2.78 -0.28
N MET A 57 -10.60 -2.08 -0.97
CA MET A 57 -9.72 -1.08 -0.37
C MET A 57 -10.50 0.13 0.15
N GLU A 58 -11.46 0.62 -0.62
CA GLU A 58 -12.32 1.74 -0.23
C GLU A 58 -13.12 1.40 1.04
N GLN A 59 -13.73 0.22 1.11
CA GLN A 59 -14.42 -0.25 2.30
C GLN A 59 -13.46 -0.48 3.47
N GLY A 60 -12.31 -1.10 3.19
CA GLY A 60 -11.30 -1.43 4.17
C GLY A 60 -10.69 -0.21 4.86
N ARG A 61 -10.55 0.92 4.17
CA ARG A 61 -10.08 2.20 4.78
C ARG A 61 -10.94 2.68 5.94
N ARG A 62 -12.18 2.21 6.05
CA ARG A 62 -13.08 2.49 7.19
C ARG A 62 -12.92 1.51 8.35
N SER A 63 -12.16 0.42 8.16
CA SER A 63 -11.89 -0.53 9.24
C SER A 63 -11.10 0.15 10.37
N PRO A 64 -11.45 -0.11 11.64
CA PRO A 64 -10.66 0.36 12.79
C PRO A 64 -9.24 -0.25 12.82
N GLU A 65 -9.01 -1.34 12.08
CA GLU A 65 -7.71 -1.98 11.94
C GLU A 65 -6.83 -1.28 10.91
N TYR A 66 -7.42 -0.54 9.95
CA TYR A 66 -6.65 0.19 8.95
C TYR A 66 -5.78 1.27 9.59
N VAL A 67 -4.48 1.21 9.33
CA VAL A 67 -3.54 2.24 9.80
C VAL A 67 -3.58 3.41 8.83
N SER A 68 -4.30 4.47 9.18
CA SER A 68 -4.42 5.69 8.36
C SER A 68 -3.23 6.65 8.55
N ASP A 69 -2.06 6.14 8.94
CA ASP A 69 -0.87 6.95 9.14
C ASP A 69 -0.10 7.12 7.80
N PRO A 70 0.04 8.35 7.31
CA PRO A 70 0.62 8.62 5.99
C PRO A 70 2.11 8.24 5.90
N ASP A 71 2.88 8.38 6.99
CA ASP A 71 4.30 8.01 7.00
C ASP A 71 4.45 6.50 6.77
N ILE A 72 3.61 5.70 7.45
CA ILE A 72 3.64 4.23 7.37
C ILE A 72 3.22 3.76 5.98
N ASN A 73 2.07 4.22 5.48
CA ASN A 73 1.54 3.76 4.20
C ASN A 73 2.38 4.24 3.01
N GLN A 74 2.94 5.46 3.10
CA GLN A 74 3.87 5.96 2.09
C GLN A 74 5.15 5.11 2.06
N TYR A 75 5.78 4.87 3.21
CA TYR A 75 6.99 4.05 3.32
C TYR A 75 6.79 2.66 2.71
N LEU A 76 5.71 1.98 3.09
CA LEU A 76 5.39 0.63 2.57
C LEU A 76 5.13 0.65 1.05
N THR A 77 4.38 1.64 0.57
CA THR A 77 4.08 1.78 -0.86
C THR A 77 5.34 2.11 -1.67
N ASP A 78 6.21 2.96 -1.16
CA ASP A 78 7.48 3.30 -1.82
C ASP A 78 8.42 2.09 -1.87
N MET A 79 8.51 1.29 -0.78
CA MET A 79 9.21 0.00 -0.78
C MET A 79 8.63 -0.96 -1.82
N GLY A 80 7.30 -1.12 -1.85
CA GLY A 80 6.62 -1.98 -2.81
C GLY A 80 6.85 -1.55 -4.25
N ARG A 81 6.77 -0.27 -4.54
CA ARG A 81 7.05 0.28 -5.88
C ARG A 81 8.50 0.10 -6.29
N LYS A 82 9.44 0.29 -5.37
CA LYS A 82 10.87 0.04 -5.61
C LYS A 82 11.11 -1.42 -6.00
N LEU A 83 10.52 -2.37 -5.29
CA LEU A 83 10.62 -3.80 -5.59
C LEU A 83 9.97 -4.13 -6.94
N ALA A 84 8.76 -3.64 -7.19
CA ALA A 84 7.98 -3.91 -8.38
C ALA A 84 8.68 -3.45 -9.69
N GLN A 85 9.54 -2.42 -9.63
CA GLN A 85 10.34 -1.97 -10.79
C GLN A 85 11.24 -3.07 -11.37
N TYR A 86 11.60 -4.05 -10.57
CA TYR A 86 12.49 -5.15 -10.96
C TYR A 86 11.75 -6.48 -11.16
N GLY A 87 10.43 -6.46 -11.01
CA GLY A 87 9.56 -7.61 -11.23
C GLY A 87 9.01 -7.71 -12.67
N PRO A 88 8.21 -8.74 -12.93
CA PRO A 88 7.41 -8.81 -14.14
C PRO A 88 6.48 -7.61 -14.28
N ALA A 89 6.18 -7.23 -15.54
CA ALA A 89 5.24 -6.15 -15.80
C ALA A 89 3.85 -6.46 -15.19
N MET A 90 3.33 -5.52 -14.43
CA MET A 90 2.00 -5.62 -13.82
C MET A 90 1.03 -4.67 -14.50
N ALA A 91 -0.23 -5.09 -14.61
CA ALA A 91 -1.30 -4.28 -15.17
C ALA A 91 -1.67 -3.09 -14.25
N GLN A 92 -1.33 -3.17 -12.96
CA GLN A 92 -1.71 -2.21 -11.92
C GLN A 92 -0.49 -1.79 -11.09
N PRO A 93 -0.42 -0.53 -10.65
CA PRO A 93 0.60 -0.10 -9.71
C PRO A 93 0.39 -0.77 -8.35
N VAL A 94 1.50 -1.04 -7.65
CA VAL A 94 1.47 -1.57 -6.29
C VAL A 94 1.10 -0.46 -5.31
N THR A 95 0.16 -0.77 -4.41
CA THR A 95 -0.19 0.04 -3.24
C THR A 95 -0.15 -0.85 -2.00
N VAL A 96 0.69 -0.48 -1.04
CA VAL A 96 0.86 -1.25 0.20
C VAL A 96 0.31 -0.46 1.37
N PHE A 97 -0.41 -1.12 2.25
CA PHE A 97 -1.02 -0.52 3.43
C PHE A 97 -0.81 -1.38 4.68
N ALA A 98 -0.87 -0.76 5.84
CA ALA A 98 -0.74 -1.45 7.11
C ALA A 98 -2.09 -1.69 7.78
N LEU A 99 -2.20 -2.83 8.48
CA LEU A 99 -3.28 -3.16 9.40
C LEU A 99 -2.75 -3.30 10.83
N ARG A 100 -3.49 -2.77 11.80
CA ARG A 100 -3.19 -2.92 13.22
C ARG A 100 -3.64 -4.29 13.72
N ASP A 101 -2.85 -5.30 13.39
CA ASP A 101 -3.03 -6.68 13.79
C ASP A 101 -1.68 -7.24 14.26
N SER A 102 -1.68 -7.93 15.39
CA SER A 102 -0.46 -8.48 16.00
C SER A 102 -0.01 -9.80 15.39
N SER A 103 -0.81 -10.43 14.55
CA SER A 103 -0.42 -11.64 13.84
C SER A 103 0.67 -11.34 12.80
N ILE A 104 1.54 -12.32 12.58
CA ILE A 104 2.54 -12.25 11.51
C ILE A 104 1.82 -12.63 10.21
N ASN A 105 1.45 -11.63 9.40
CA ASN A 105 0.75 -11.85 8.16
C ASN A 105 1.00 -10.73 7.13
N ALA A 106 0.95 -11.11 5.85
CA ALA A 106 0.82 -10.24 4.70
C ALA A 106 -0.08 -10.95 3.68
N PHE A 107 -0.77 -10.22 2.85
CA PHE A 107 -1.66 -10.80 1.84
C PHE A 107 -1.82 -9.87 0.64
N ALA A 108 -1.97 -10.47 -0.53
CA ALA A 108 -2.26 -9.77 -1.77
C ALA A 108 -3.76 -9.70 -2.03
N LEU A 109 -4.25 -8.52 -2.41
CA LEU A 109 -5.62 -8.30 -2.87
C LEU A 109 -5.64 -8.11 -4.40
N PRO A 110 -6.78 -8.37 -5.04
CA PRO A 110 -6.96 -8.00 -6.45
C PRO A 110 -6.62 -6.52 -6.70
N GLY A 111 -6.15 -6.18 -7.90
CA GLY A 111 -5.90 -4.79 -8.28
C GLY A 111 -4.56 -4.20 -7.80
N GLY A 112 -3.63 -5.01 -7.29
CA GLY A 112 -2.29 -4.57 -6.90
C GLY A 112 -2.17 -4.04 -5.47
N TYR A 113 -3.17 -4.27 -4.63
CA TYR A 113 -3.14 -3.92 -3.21
C TYR A 113 -2.50 -5.03 -2.38
N ILE A 114 -1.67 -4.65 -1.41
CA ILE A 114 -1.02 -5.59 -0.47
C ILE A 114 -1.21 -5.07 0.94
N GLY A 115 -1.77 -5.92 1.80
CA GLY A 115 -1.93 -5.65 3.23
C GLY A 115 -0.77 -6.22 4.02
N ILE A 116 -0.24 -5.44 4.97
CA ILE A 116 0.81 -5.85 5.91
C ILE A 116 0.27 -5.72 7.32
N HIS A 117 0.23 -6.81 8.07
CA HIS A 117 -0.09 -6.74 9.49
C HIS A 117 1.05 -6.11 10.28
N SER A 118 0.73 -5.26 11.24
CA SER A 118 1.73 -4.63 12.12
C SER A 118 2.61 -5.67 12.81
N GLY A 119 2.07 -6.87 13.10
CA GLY A 119 2.82 -7.98 13.68
C GLY A 119 3.96 -8.47 12.79
N LEU A 120 3.78 -8.53 11.47
CA LEU A 120 4.86 -8.87 10.54
C LEU A 120 5.96 -7.81 10.57
N PHE A 121 5.56 -6.52 10.50
CA PHE A 121 6.53 -5.42 10.52
C PHE A 121 7.34 -5.43 11.82
N THR A 122 6.68 -5.57 12.97
CA THR A 122 7.35 -5.57 14.28
C THR A 122 8.19 -6.81 14.52
N ALA A 123 7.86 -7.96 13.91
CA ALA A 123 8.66 -9.18 13.96
C ALA A 123 9.92 -9.11 13.08
N SER A 124 9.91 -8.31 12.01
CA SER A 124 11.08 -8.13 11.13
C SER A 124 12.23 -7.46 11.88
N GLN A 125 13.43 -8.02 11.80
CA GLN A 125 14.62 -7.52 12.47
C GLN A 125 15.52 -6.69 11.55
N SER A 126 15.21 -6.66 10.25
CA SER A 126 15.85 -5.79 9.27
C SER A 126 14.84 -5.35 8.23
N GLU A 127 15.15 -4.27 7.56
CA GLU A 127 14.35 -3.77 6.43
C GLU A 127 14.30 -4.78 5.28
N SER A 128 15.39 -5.54 5.10
CA SER A 128 15.47 -6.57 4.07
C SER A 128 14.59 -7.79 4.38
N GLU A 129 14.37 -8.13 5.65
CA GLU A 129 13.41 -9.15 6.04
C GLU A 129 11.98 -8.74 5.64
N LEU A 130 11.57 -7.51 5.93
CA LEU A 130 10.26 -6.98 5.53
C LEU A 130 10.14 -6.91 4.01
N ALA A 131 11.17 -6.39 3.33
CA ALA A 131 11.22 -6.29 1.87
C ALA A 131 11.12 -7.66 1.19
N SER A 132 11.64 -8.72 1.82
CA SER A 132 11.56 -10.08 1.27
C SER A 132 10.14 -10.62 1.22
N VAL A 133 9.34 -10.39 2.27
CA VAL A 133 7.93 -10.77 2.28
C VAL A 133 7.16 -9.94 1.26
N LEU A 134 7.39 -8.63 1.25
CA LEU A 134 6.71 -7.76 0.29
C LEU A 134 7.05 -8.12 -1.17
N ALA A 135 8.29 -8.51 -1.45
CA ALA A 135 8.70 -9.00 -2.78
C ALA A 135 7.98 -10.30 -3.15
N HIS A 136 7.77 -11.21 -2.20
CA HIS A 136 7.00 -12.44 -2.38
C HIS A 136 5.53 -12.13 -2.70
N GLU A 137 4.88 -11.23 -1.95
CA GLU A 137 3.49 -10.80 -2.21
C GLU A 137 3.35 -10.12 -3.58
N ILE A 138 4.30 -9.25 -3.94
CA ILE A 138 4.35 -8.62 -5.27
C ILE A 138 4.48 -9.68 -6.38
N ALA A 139 5.26 -10.74 -6.15
CA ALA A 139 5.36 -11.84 -7.10
C ALA A 139 4.04 -12.57 -7.29
N HIS A 140 3.25 -12.79 -6.21
CA HIS A 140 1.90 -13.35 -6.32
C HIS A 140 0.98 -12.47 -7.16
N VAL A 141 1.01 -11.15 -6.97
CA VAL A 141 0.25 -10.19 -7.78
C VAL A 141 0.70 -10.22 -9.24
N ALA A 142 2.01 -10.11 -9.49
CA ALA A 142 2.59 -10.07 -10.84
C ALA A 142 2.30 -11.34 -11.64
N GLN A 143 2.32 -12.50 -10.98
CA GLN A 143 2.02 -13.80 -11.57
C GLN A 143 0.51 -14.12 -11.57
N ARG A 144 -0.32 -13.21 -11.04
CA ARG A 144 -1.77 -13.38 -10.96
C ARG A 144 -2.20 -14.69 -10.30
N HIS A 145 -1.50 -15.09 -9.22
CA HIS A 145 -1.76 -16.36 -8.55
C HIS A 145 -3.18 -16.45 -7.99
N VAL A 146 -3.73 -15.35 -7.46
CA VAL A 146 -5.12 -15.27 -6.99
C VAL A 146 -6.10 -15.54 -8.14
N ALA A 147 -5.95 -14.87 -9.29
CA ALA A 147 -6.81 -15.08 -10.44
C ALA A 147 -6.73 -16.52 -10.97
N ARG A 148 -5.52 -17.10 -11.03
CA ARG A 148 -5.32 -18.50 -11.44
C ARG A 148 -5.95 -19.49 -10.45
N GLY A 149 -5.80 -19.24 -9.14
CA GLY A 149 -6.39 -20.08 -8.10
C GLY A 149 -7.93 -20.11 -8.14
N ILE A 150 -8.54 -18.95 -8.40
CA ILE A 150 -10.00 -18.83 -8.58
C ILE A 150 -10.48 -19.68 -9.76
N THR A 151 -9.76 -19.66 -10.89
CA THR A 151 -10.13 -20.37 -12.11
C THR A 151 -9.95 -21.88 -11.98
N GLN A 152 -8.94 -22.34 -11.25
CA GLN A 152 -8.63 -23.78 -11.11
C GLN A 152 -9.56 -24.54 -10.13
N SER A 153 -10.16 -23.84 -9.17
CA SER A 153 -10.97 -24.47 -8.10
C SER A 153 -12.46 -24.07 -8.24
N ALA A 154 -13.02 -24.33 -9.40
CA ALA A 154 -14.30 -23.77 -9.87
C ALA A 154 -15.50 -23.88 -8.90
N GLN A 155 -15.60 -24.88 -8.01
CA GLN A 155 -16.79 -25.06 -7.18
C GLN A 155 -16.72 -24.44 -5.77
N SER A 156 -15.58 -24.49 -5.09
CA SER A 156 -15.47 -23.96 -3.70
C SER A 156 -15.16 -22.46 -3.66
N ASN A 157 -14.49 -21.92 -4.68
CA ASN A 157 -14.03 -20.54 -4.67
C ASN A 157 -15.11 -19.55 -5.15
N HIS A 158 -16.10 -20.00 -5.94
CA HIS A 158 -17.26 -19.18 -6.29
C HIS A 158 -18.06 -18.73 -5.06
N LEU A 159 -18.21 -19.62 -4.06
CA LEU A 159 -18.92 -19.28 -2.81
C LEU A 159 -18.19 -18.18 -2.01
N LEU A 160 -16.86 -18.18 -2.01
CA LEU A 160 -16.07 -17.17 -1.31
C LEU A 160 -16.12 -15.82 -1.98
N ILE A 161 -15.98 -15.82 -3.30
CA ILE A 161 -16.11 -14.58 -4.08
C ILE A 161 -17.54 -14.05 -3.97
N ALA A 162 -18.53 -14.94 -3.99
CA ALA A 162 -19.93 -14.58 -3.76
C ALA A 162 -20.14 -14.00 -2.35
N ALA A 163 -19.49 -14.54 -1.32
CA ALA A 163 -19.54 -14.03 0.05
C ALA A 163 -18.87 -12.64 0.15
N LEU A 164 -17.70 -12.47 -0.46
CA LEU A 164 -17.01 -11.18 -0.52
C LEU A 164 -17.85 -10.14 -1.29
N ALA A 165 -18.37 -10.51 -2.46
CA ALA A 165 -19.25 -9.66 -3.24
C ALA A 165 -20.53 -9.30 -2.46
N GLY A 166 -21.11 -10.25 -1.72
CA GLY A 166 -22.26 -10.03 -0.85
C GLY A 166 -21.98 -9.05 0.28
N ALA A 167 -20.79 -9.11 0.89
CA ALA A 167 -20.39 -8.13 1.91
C ALA A 167 -20.18 -6.74 1.33
N LEU A 168 -19.53 -6.63 0.16
CA LEU A 168 -19.34 -5.35 -0.53
C LEU A 168 -20.67 -4.74 -0.95
N LEU A 169 -21.63 -5.58 -1.44
CA LEU A 169 -23.00 -5.14 -1.74
C LEU A 169 -23.73 -4.63 -0.50
N GLY A 170 -23.59 -5.32 0.63
CA GLY A 170 -24.14 -4.88 1.91
C GLY A 170 -23.57 -3.52 2.34
N ALA A 171 -22.28 -3.31 2.13
CA ALA A 171 -21.61 -2.04 2.41
C ALA A 171 -22.04 -0.89 1.49
N LEU A 172 -22.34 -1.18 0.22
CA LEU A 172 -22.91 -0.20 -0.74
C LEU A 172 -24.36 0.17 -0.41
N ALA A 173 -25.12 -0.75 0.17
CA ALA A 173 -26.54 -0.52 0.53
C ALA A 173 -26.69 0.16 1.88
N GLY A 174 -25.72 0.08 2.78
CA GLY A 174 -25.76 0.59 4.14
C GLY A 174 -25.18 1.99 4.27
N SER A 175 -25.82 2.82 5.09
CA SER A 175 -25.27 4.10 5.55
C SER A 175 -24.04 3.85 6.42
N GLY A 176 -22.85 4.22 5.92
CA GLY A 176 -21.67 4.65 6.69
C GLY A 176 -21.19 3.89 7.93
N ASP A 177 -21.68 2.70 8.23
CA ASP A 177 -21.40 2.01 9.49
C ASP A 177 -19.98 1.44 9.51
N LEU A 178 -19.18 1.84 10.52
CA LEU A 178 -17.76 1.43 10.71
C LEU A 178 -17.59 -0.11 10.79
N ALA A 179 -18.63 -0.82 11.25
CA ALA A 179 -18.63 -2.29 11.36
C ALA A 179 -18.49 -3.00 9.99
N MET A 180 -18.93 -2.36 8.91
CA MET A 180 -18.87 -2.95 7.56
C MET A 180 -17.44 -2.91 6.96
N GLY A 181 -16.62 -1.92 7.34
CA GLY A 181 -15.23 -1.83 6.88
C GLY A 181 -14.34 -2.96 7.40
N ALA A 182 -14.51 -3.37 8.67
CA ALA A 182 -13.79 -4.48 9.28
C ALA A 182 -14.11 -5.81 8.57
N ALA A 183 -15.36 -6.01 8.14
CA ALA A 183 -15.78 -7.21 7.42
C ALA A 183 -15.08 -7.35 6.04
N ALA A 184 -14.80 -6.25 5.34
CA ALA A 184 -14.20 -6.29 4.01
C ALA A 184 -12.77 -6.87 4.02
N PHE A 185 -11.91 -6.40 4.92
CA PHE A 185 -10.56 -6.95 5.06
C PHE A 185 -10.55 -8.36 5.64
N GLY A 186 -11.37 -8.62 6.67
CA GLY A 186 -11.49 -9.95 7.26
C GLY A 186 -11.95 -11.01 6.25
N GLN A 187 -12.89 -10.68 5.38
CA GLN A 187 -13.35 -11.58 4.33
C GLN A 187 -12.32 -11.72 3.19
N ALA A 188 -11.68 -10.63 2.78
CA ALA A 188 -10.61 -10.69 1.78
C ALA A 188 -9.44 -11.56 2.26
N ALA A 189 -9.02 -11.43 3.52
CA ALA A 189 -8.01 -12.29 4.13
C ALA A 189 -8.50 -13.74 4.29
N ALA A 190 -9.81 -13.98 4.49
CA ALA A 190 -10.38 -15.33 4.52
C ALA A 190 -10.39 -15.97 3.13
N VAL A 191 -10.65 -15.18 2.06
CA VAL A 191 -10.52 -15.66 0.67
C VAL A 191 -9.07 -16.07 0.40
N ASP A 192 -8.11 -15.24 0.75
CA ASP A 192 -6.69 -15.54 0.58
C ASP A 192 -6.30 -16.82 1.33
N ARG A 193 -6.72 -16.98 2.59
CA ARG A 193 -6.50 -18.21 3.39
C ARG A 193 -7.09 -19.46 2.77
N GLN A 194 -8.28 -19.37 2.19
CA GLN A 194 -8.95 -20.54 1.62
C GLN A 194 -8.45 -20.88 0.22
N LEU A 195 -7.93 -19.90 -0.53
CA LEU A 195 -7.31 -20.15 -1.84
C LEU A 195 -6.05 -21.00 -1.69
N GLY A 196 -5.27 -20.83 -0.62
CA GLY A 196 -4.03 -21.54 -0.31
C GLY A 196 -3.18 -21.79 -1.56
N PHE A 197 -2.09 -21.13 -1.72
CA PHE A 197 -1.33 -21.24 -2.96
C PHE A 197 -0.73 -22.65 -3.14
N SER A 198 -0.73 -23.13 -4.37
CA SER A 198 -0.07 -24.39 -4.69
C SER A 198 1.43 -24.28 -4.43
N ARG A 199 2.08 -25.43 -4.09
CA ARG A 199 3.54 -25.45 -3.90
C ARG A 199 4.32 -24.87 -5.09
N GLN A 200 3.79 -25.03 -6.29
CA GLN A 200 4.40 -24.47 -7.49
C GLN A 200 4.28 -22.94 -7.54
N ALA A 201 3.12 -22.39 -7.17
CA ALA A 201 2.92 -20.93 -7.07
C ALA A 201 3.82 -20.32 -6.01
N GLU A 202 4.01 -20.98 -4.86
CA GLU A 202 4.93 -20.55 -3.81
C GLU A 202 6.38 -20.51 -4.30
N GLN A 203 6.84 -21.57 -4.97
CA GLN A 203 8.20 -21.64 -5.54
C GLN A 203 8.42 -20.59 -6.64
N GLU A 204 7.39 -20.31 -7.45
CA GLU A 204 7.43 -19.26 -8.45
C GLU A 204 7.54 -17.87 -7.79
N ALA A 205 6.73 -17.60 -6.76
CA ALA A 205 6.76 -16.37 -5.99
C ALA A 205 8.09 -16.18 -5.25
N ASP A 206 8.63 -17.23 -4.64
CA ASP A 206 9.95 -17.19 -4.00
C ASP A 206 11.06 -16.80 -4.99
N ARG A 207 11.07 -17.43 -6.17
CA ARG A 207 12.09 -17.14 -7.18
C ARG A 207 12.00 -15.73 -7.72
N VAL A 208 10.80 -15.30 -8.09
CA VAL A 208 10.57 -13.96 -8.64
C VAL A 208 10.80 -12.89 -7.57
N GLY A 209 10.29 -13.12 -6.35
CA GLY A 209 10.50 -12.23 -5.20
C GLY A 209 11.98 -12.09 -4.84
N PHE A 210 12.73 -13.18 -4.84
CA PHE A 210 14.18 -13.16 -4.60
C PHE A 210 14.93 -12.32 -5.63
N GLU A 211 14.59 -12.45 -6.92
CA GLU A 211 15.20 -11.63 -7.97
C GLU A 211 14.86 -10.15 -7.80
N MET A 212 13.62 -9.81 -7.44
CA MET A 212 13.21 -8.43 -7.15
C MET A 212 14.00 -7.87 -5.97
N LEU A 213 14.10 -8.63 -4.88
CA LEU A 213 14.83 -8.24 -3.67
C LEU A 213 16.29 -7.91 -3.99
N LEU A 214 16.96 -8.81 -4.72
CA LEU A 214 18.37 -8.67 -5.11
C LEU A 214 18.59 -7.44 -6.01
N LYS A 215 17.78 -7.29 -7.07
CA LYS A 215 17.91 -6.19 -8.04
C LYS A 215 17.55 -4.85 -7.44
N ALA A 216 16.63 -4.80 -6.46
CA ALA A 216 16.29 -3.61 -5.70
C ALA A 216 17.38 -3.21 -4.69
N GLY A 217 18.44 -4.02 -4.55
CA GLY A 217 19.61 -3.74 -3.74
C GLY A 217 19.45 -4.02 -2.24
N TYR A 218 18.43 -4.77 -1.84
CA TYR A 218 18.28 -5.26 -0.47
C TYR A 218 19.26 -6.41 -0.17
N GLU A 219 19.46 -6.69 1.13
CA GLU A 219 20.29 -7.83 1.57
C GLU A 219 19.57 -9.15 1.30
N PRO A 220 20.09 -10.02 0.40
CA PRO A 220 19.41 -11.28 0.07
C PRO A 220 19.26 -12.23 1.24
N GLN A 221 20.18 -12.17 2.22
CA GLN A 221 20.12 -12.96 3.45
C GLN A 221 18.86 -12.66 4.27
N GLY A 222 18.25 -11.48 4.11
CA GLY A 222 17.00 -11.11 4.76
C GLY A 222 15.86 -12.09 4.44
N MET A 223 15.78 -12.62 3.22
CA MET A 223 14.76 -13.63 2.87
C MET A 223 14.99 -14.95 3.61
N VAL A 224 16.24 -15.39 3.75
CA VAL A 224 16.57 -16.60 4.52
C VAL A 224 16.20 -16.42 6.00
N GLN A 225 16.59 -15.28 6.58
CA GLN A 225 16.32 -14.97 7.99
C GLN A 225 14.82 -14.88 8.26
N MET A 226 14.07 -14.26 7.36
CA MET A 226 12.61 -14.18 7.50
C MET A 226 11.96 -15.57 7.40
N PHE A 227 12.37 -16.43 6.47
CA PHE A 227 11.88 -17.80 6.36
C PHE A 227 12.13 -18.60 7.65
N GLN A 228 13.33 -18.51 8.22
CA GLN A 228 13.66 -19.14 9.49
C GLN A 228 12.78 -18.61 10.64
N ARG A 229 12.53 -17.31 10.67
CA ARG A 229 11.65 -16.68 11.67
C ARG A 229 10.21 -17.15 11.54
N LEU A 230 9.67 -17.18 10.32
CA LEU A 230 8.32 -17.67 10.05
C LEU A 230 8.18 -19.16 10.42
N ALA A 231 9.17 -19.99 10.09
CA ALA A 231 9.20 -21.39 10.46
C ALA A 231 9.29 -21.60 11.99
N ALA A 232 10.10 -20.80 12.69
CA ALA A 232 10.20 -20.84 14.14
C ALA A 232 8.89 -20.42 14.82
N ALA A 233 8.26 -19.35 14.34
CA ALA A 233 6.97 -18.88 14.84
C ALA A 233 5.85 -19.92 14.66
N SER A 234 5.85 -20.66 13.54
CA SER A 234 4.89 -21.74 13.29
C SER A 234 5.05 -22.92 14.27
N ARG A 235 6.29 -23.31 14.60
CA ARG A 235 6.57 -24.41 15.53
C ARG A 235 6.17 -24.09 16.98
N LEU A 236 6.33 -22.82 17.40
CA LEU A 236 6.01 -22.39 18.76
C LEU A 236 4.49 -22.25 19.00
N ASN A 237 3.71 -22.08 17.94
CA ASN A 237 2.31 -21.70 18.00
C ASN A 237 1.32 -22.74 17.46
N GLU A 238 1.58 -24.04 17.63
CA GLU A 238 0.58 -25.09 17.28
C GLU A 238 -0.79 -24.91 17.98
N ARG A 239 -0.91 -23.97 18.92
CA ARG A 239 -2.13 -23.67 19.69
C ARG A 239 -2.66 -22.24 19.61
N ALA A 240 -2.03 -21.33 18.85
CA ALA A 240 -2.47 -19.94 18.78
C ALA A 240 -2.36 -19.37 17.35
N THR A 241 -3.31 -18.50 17.01
CA THR A 241 -3.50 -17.81 15.73
C THR A 241 -2.36 -16.85 15.32
N ALA A 242 -1.18 -16.95 15.91
CA ALA A 242 -0.13 -15.94 15.83
C ALA A 242 0.68 -15.93 14.53
N ASN A 243 0.61 -16.97 13.69
CA ASN A 243 1.31 -17.00 12.40
C ASN A 243 0.33 -17.39 11.28
N GLU A 244 -0.50 -16.46 10.89
CA GLU A 244 -1.46 -16.65 9.81
C GLU A 244 -0.76 -16.78 8.45
N TYR A 245 0.40 -16.13 8.27
CA TYR A 245 1.19 -16.20 7.04
C TYR A 245 1.60 -17.62 6.68
N ALA A 246 2.03 -18.42 7.63
CA ALA A 246 2.42 -19.80 7.36
C ALA A 246 1.24 -20.71 6.99
N SER A 247 0.00 -20.31 7.28
CA SER A 247 -1.20 -21.06 6.86
C SER A 247 -1.57 -20.78 5.40
N THR A 248 -1.35 -19.56 4.91
CA THR A 248 -1.57 -19.16 3.52
C THR A 248 -0.39 -19.52 2.62
N HIS A 249 0.84 -19.41 3.16
CA HIS A 249 2.12 -19.66 2.50
C HIS A 249 2.90 -20.77 3.22
N PRO A 250 2.56 -22.05 3.02
CA PRO A 250 3.18 -23.14 3.77
C PRO A 250 4.70 -23.17 3.61
N MET A 251 5.39 -23.06 4.75
CA MET A 251 6.84 -23.15 4.80
C MET A 251 7.27 -24.61 4.68
N SER A 252 8.15 -24.91 3.73
CA SER A 252 8.73 -26.23 3.55
C SER A 252 10.25 -26.18 3.60
N GLN A 253 10.89 -27.27 4.06
CA GLN A 253 12.35 -27.38 4.03
C GLN A 253 12.92 -27.20 2.61
N GLN A 254 12.16 -27.53 1.59
CA GLN A 254 12.55 -27.35 0.19
C GLN A 254 12.67 -25.87 -0.16
N ARG A 255 11.68 -25.03 0.23
CA ARG A 255 11.71 -23.58 0.02
C ARG A 255 12.89 -22.93 0.74
N GLU A 256 13.07 -23.26 2.04
CA GLU A 256 14.22 -22.76 2.83
C GLU A 256 15.56 -23.14 2.20
N SER A 257 15.71 -24.39 1.74
CA SER A 257 16.93 -24.88 1.12
C SER A 257 17.20 -24.22 -0.24
N ASP A 258 16.15 -24.01 -1.05
CA ASP A 258 16.30 -23.36 -2.37
C ASP A 258 16.79 -21.91 -2.21
N ILE A 259 16.17 -21.12 -1.34
CA ILE A 259 16.59 -19.74 -1.09
C ILE A 259 17.99 -19.68 -0.46
N SER A 260 18.29 -20.54 0.52
CA SER A 260 19.62 -20.61 1.14
C SER A 260 20.70 -20.94 0.12
N ASN A 261 20.42 -21.83 -0.84
CA ASN A 261 21.36 -22.19 -1.91
C ASN A 261 21.59 -21.03 -2.90
N ARG A 262 20.54 -20.24 -3.20
CA ARG A 262 20.65 -19.06 -4.06
C ARG A 262 21.51 -17.97 -3.44
N VAL A 263 21.40 -17.76 -2.12
CA VAL A 263 22.19 -16.75 -1.39
C VAL A 263 23.66 -17.17 -1.24
N ARG A 264 23.95 -18.48 -1.07
CA ARG A 264 25.30 -18.99 -0.77
C ARG A 264 26.39 -18.54 -1.73
N GLY A 265 26.05 -18.31 -3.00
CA GLY A 265 27.01 -17.93 -4.05
C GLY A 265 27.11 -16.42 -4.29
N LEU A 266 26.35 -15.61 -3.55
CA LEU A 266 26.32 -14.17 -3.74
C LEU A 266 27.39 -13.46 -2.93
N PRO A 267 27.96 -12.34 -3.42
CA PRO A 267 28.83 -11.50 -2.64
C PRO A 267 28.04 -10.88 -1.46
N ALA A 268 28.76 -10.55 -0.38
CA ALA A 268 28.17 -9.82 0.73
C ALA A 268 27.59 -8.48 0.25
N SER A 269 26.38 -8.18 0.66
CA SER A 269 25.73 -6.90 0.37
C SER A 269 26.23 -5.83 1.35
N ASN A 270 26.30 -4.59 0.84
CA ASN A 270 26.58 -3.41 1.67
C ASN A 270 25.29 -2.67 2.08
N TYR A 271 24.13 -3.33 1.95
CA TYR A 271 22.85 -2.73 2.31
C TYR A 271 22.80 -2.39 3.80
N GLN A 272 22.29 -1.24 4.11
CA GLN A 272 22.01 -0.79 5.47
C GLN A 272 20.54 -0.39 5.56
N ASP A 273 19.90 -0.79 6.64
CA ASP A 273 18.52 -0.40 6.92
C ASP A 273 18.37 1.13 6.95
N THR A 274 17.27 1.60 6.42
CA THR A 274 16.94 3.03 6.49
C THR A 274 16.48 3.41 7.90
N PRO A 275 16.76 4.63 8.36
CA PRO A 275 16.22 5.11 9.65
C PRO A 275 14.69 5.03 9.71
N SER A 276 13.99 5.30 8.60
CA SER A 276 12.52 5.24 8.51
C SER A 276 11.97 3.86 8.88
N PHE A 277 12.61 2.76 8.45
CA PHE A 277 12.21 1.42 8.85
C PHE A 277 12.13 1.28 10.37
N TRP A 278 13.16 1.69 11.07
CA TRP A 278 13.27 1.54 12.52
C TRP A 278 12.30 2.46 13.28
N TYR A 279 12.11 3.70 12.81
CA TYR A 279 11.15 4.62 13.44
C TYR A 279 9.70 4.18 13.22
N ILE A 280 9.36 3.73 12.00
CA ILE A 280 8.03 3.20 11.71
C ILE A 280 7.78 1.92 12.51
N ARG A 281 8.77 1.04 12.63
CA ARG A 281 8.69 -0.16 13.46
C ARG A 281 8.40 0.19 14.92
N ALA A 282 9.14 1.13 15.50
CA ALA A 282 8.91 1.59 16.87
C ALA A 282 7.51 2.22 17.04
N LYS A 283 7.05 3.03 16.08
CA LYS A 283 5.72 3.62 16.05
C LYS A 283 4.63 2.56 16.00
N LEU A 284 4.76 1.56 15.14
CA LEU A 284 3.81 0.44 15.04
C LEU A 284 3.78 -0.39 16.32
N MET A 285 4.92 -0.63 16.98
CA MET A 285 4.97 -1.32 18.28
C MET A 285 4.15 -0.56 19.33
N VAL A 286 4.25 0.78 19.39
CA VAL A 286 3.47 1.61 20.33
C VAL A 286 1.98 1.56 19.97
N MET A 287 1.63 1.70 18.70
CA MET A 287 0.23 1.63 18.24
C MET A 287 -0.41 0.26 18.53
N GLN A 288 0.36 -0.83 18.38
CA GLN A 288 -0.09 -2.19 18.64
C GLN A 288 -0.26 -2.49 20.13
N ALA A 289 0.63 -1.96 20.97
CA ALA A 289 0.54 -2.11 22.43
C ALA A 289 -0.74 -1.46 23.00
N GLY A 290 -1.28 -0.44 22.33
CA GLY A 290 -2.49 0.26 22.73
C GLY A 290 -2.33 0.99 24.06
N GLY A 291 -2.56 0.31 25.18
CA GLY A 291 -2.47 0.91 26.51
C GLY A 291 -2.24 -0.09 27.63
N GLY A 292 -2.34 0.36 28.86
CA GLY A 292 -2.32 -0.49 30.06
C GLY A 292 -0.99 -1.22 30.27
N GLN A 293 -1.09 -2.50 30.57
CA GLN A 293 0.08 -3.34 30.90
C GLN A 293 1.00 -3.55 29.70
N SER A 294 0.43 -3.76 28.51
CA SER A 294 1.20 -4.01 27.27
C SER A 294 2.09 -2.81 26.93
N LEU A 295 1.58 -1.59 27.09
CA LEU A 295 2.36 -0.38 26.86
C LEU A 295 3.51 -0.23 27.88
N ARG A 296 3.29 -0.59 29.16
CA ARG A 296 4.36 -0.57 30.18
C ARG A 296 5.46 -1.57 29.88
N VAL A 297 5.10 -2.78 29.43
CA VAL A 297 6.07 -3.80 29.03
C VAL A 297 6.90 -3.32 27.84
N LEU A 298 6.24 -2.73 26.84
CA LEU A 298 6.94 -2.15 25.69
C LEU A 298 7.87 -1.02 26.10
N GLU A 299 7.43 -0.12 26.97
CA GLU A 299 8.24 0.99 27.47
C GLU A 299 9.51 0.49 28.15
N GLN A 300 9.42 -0.54 29.01
CA GLN A 300 10.58 -1.19 29.61
C GLN A 300 11.52 -1.83 28.58
N ALA A 301 10.94 -2.48 27.55
CA ALA A 301 11.72 -3.06 26.47
C ALA A 301 12.48 -1.99 25.66
N LEU A 302 11.82 -0.86 25.34
CA LEU A 302 12.45 0.27 24.66
C LEU A 302 13.56 0.91 25.51
N GLN A 303 13.34 1.05 26.84
CA GLN A 303 14.39 1.53 27.77
C GLN A 303 15.59 0.58 27.79
N SER A 304 15.37 -0.73 27.78
CA SER A 304 16.43 -1.72 27.72
C SER A 304 17.20 -1.69 26.39
N SER A 305 16.52 -1.37 25.29
CA SER A 305 17.14 -1.24 23.96
C SER A 305 18.14 -0.07 23.86
N ASN A 306 18.15 0.86 24.82
CA ASN A 306 19.18 1.89 24.93
C ASN A 306 20.59 1.31 25.18
N GLN A 307 20.69 0.04 25.56
CA GLN A 307 21.95 -0.68 25.73
C GLN A 307 22.42 -1.41 24.45
N SER A 308 21.64 -1.35 23.37
CA SER A 308 22.02 -1.92 22.07
C SER A 308 23.33 -1.31 21.57
N GLN A 309 24.13 -2.10 20.85
CA GLN A 309 25.34 -1.60 20.18
C GLN A 309 25.01 -0.77 18.93
N SER A 310 23.82 -0.93 18.36
CA SER A 310 23.38 -0.18 17.18
C SER A 310 22.87 1.21 17.55
N ASP A 311 23.50 2.25 17.00
CA ASP A 311 23.04 3.65 17.16
C ASP A 311 21.60 3.82 16.64
N LEU A 312 21.26 3.12 15.55
CA LEU A 312 19.96 3.21 14.92
C LEU A 312 18.87 2.59 15.80
N GLU A 313 19.13 1.44 16.43
CA GLU A 313 18.19 0.82 17.37
C GLU A 313 17.99 1.70 18.62
N ARG A 314 19.07 2.30 19.15
CA ARG A 314 18.96 3.23 20.28
C ARG A 314 18.15 4.47 19.91
N SER A 315 18.39 5.02 18.72
CA SER A 315 17.63 6.15 18.21
C SER A 315 16.15 5.80 18.06
N ALA A 316 15.82 4.63 17.48
CA ALA A 316 14.45 4.17 17.32
C ALA A 316 13.75 3.90 18.66
N ALA A 317 14.47 3.37 19.64
CA ALA A 317 13.95 3.17 20.99
C ALA A 317 13.56 4.52 21.64
N GLN A 318 14.42 5.52 21.52
CA GLN A 318 14.11 6.88 21.99
C GLN A 318 12.96 7.52 21.25
N TYR A 319 12.86 7.32 19.93
CA TYR A 319 11.69 7.75 19.15
C TYR A 319 10.39 7.09 19.66
N GLY A 320 10.40 5.79 19.93
CA GLY A 320 9.25 5.08 20.50
C GLY A 320 8.84 5.62 21.87
N LEU A 321 9.83 5.91 22.75
CA LEU A 321 9.59 6.55 24.06
C LEU A 321 9.01 7.96 23.90
N ALA A 322 9.50 8.75 22.94
CA ALA A 322 8.94 10.07 22.63
C ALA A 322 7.48 9.95 22.16
N TYR A 323 7.15 8.95 21.35
CA TYR A 323 5.81 8.70 20.86
C TYR A 323 4.86 8.28 21.99
N ILE A 324 5.32 7.46 22.96
CA ILE A 324 4.58 7.11 24.19
C ILE A 324 4.32 8.35 25.05
N ALA A 325 5.36 9.16 25.30
CA ALA A 325 5.23 10.38 26.11
C ALA A 325 4.26 11.39 25.48
N GLN A 326 4.31 11.58 24.16
CA GLN A 326 3.39 12.41 23.41
C GLN A 326 1.93 11.91 23.57
N GLY A 327 1.71 10.60 23.49
CA GLY A 327 0.38 10.00 23.70
C GLY A 327 -0.16 10.18 25.12
N ARG A 328 0.72 10.31 26.11
CA ARG A 328 0.40 10.64 27.51
C ARG A 328 0.26 12.13 27.78
N GLN A 329 0.46 12.97 26.77
CA GLN A 329 0.48 14.43 26.85
C GLN A 329 1.64 14.98 27.72
N ASP A 330 2.67 14.18 27.92
CA ASP A 330 3.91 14.61 28.56
C ASP A 330 4.89 15.13 27.50
N TYR A 331 4.63 16.37 27.07
CA TYR A 331 5.33 16.97 25.93
C TYR A 331 6.78 17.31 26.27
N GLU A 332 7.11 17.57 27.53
CA GLU A 332 8.48 17.81 27.98
C GLU A 332 9.31 16.53 27.81
N GLN A 333 8.84 15.41 28.34
CA GLN A 333 9.52 14.13 28.17
C GLN A 333 9.56 13.69 26.71
N ALA A 334 8.51 13.96 25.95
CA ALA A 334 8.50 13.67 24.52
C ALA A 334 9.64 14.40 23.78
N ARG A 335 9.88 15.69 24.08
CA ARG A 335 11.01 16.45 23.50
C ARG A 335 12.37 15.92 23.96
N VAL A 336 12.50 15.56 25.25
CA VAL A 336 13.74 14.97 25.76
C VAL A 336 14.09 13.70 25.02
N HIS A 337 13.14 12.77 24.89
CA HIS A 337 13.36 11.53 24.16
C HIS A 337 13.62 11.77 22.68
N LEU A 338 12.91 12.69 22.04
CA LEU A 338 13.12 13.01 20.63
C LEU A 338 14.49 13.65 20.38
N ALA A 339 14.97 14.51 21.29
CA ALA A 339 16.32 15.06 21.24
C ALA A 339 17.38 13.96 21.40
N GLN A 340 17.16 12.99 22.29
CA GLN A 340 18.03 11.82 22.46
C GLN A 340 18.02 10.96 21.18
N ALA A 341 16.87 10.73 20.55
CA ALA A 341 16.80 10.02 19.29
C ALA A 341 17.66 10.68 18.20
N ARG A 342 17.59 12.00 18.08
CA ARG A 342 18.40 12.77 17.12
C ARG A 342 19.92 12.76 17.45
N ALA A 343 20.29 12.69 18.73
CA ALA A 343 21.69 12.65 19.15
C ALA A 343 22.37 11.32 18.84
N GLN A 344 21.63 10.21 18.85
CA GLN A 344 22.12 8.88 18.50
C GLN A 344 22.40 8.79 17.00
N GLY A 345 23.68 8.70 16.60
CA GLY A 345 24.06 8.50 15.19
C GLY A 345 23.71 9.62 14.19
N LYS A 346 23.06 10.72 14.65
CA LYS A 346 22.65 11.88 13.82
C LYS A 346 21.81 11.51 12.60
N PHE A 347 20.95 10.52 12.73
CA PHE A 347 20.04 10.10 11.66
C PHE A 347 19.02 11.18 11.32
N GLN A 348 18.68 11.26 10.04
CA GLN A 348 17.65 12.15 9.52
C GLN A 348 16.54 11.32 8.90
N ALA A 349 15.32 11.61 9.29
CA ALA A 349 14.13 10.94 8.73
C ALA A 349 12.89 11.83 8.92
N PRO A 350 11.92 11.79 7.99
CA PRO A 350 10.71 12.60 8.08
C PRO A 350 9.88 12.30 9.33
N GLU A 351 9.94 11.08 9.86
CA GLU A 351 9.20 10.65 11.07
C GLU A 351 9.62 11.44 12.31
N LEU A 352 10.92 11.75 12.44
CA LEU A 352 11.43 12.57 13.55
C LEU A 352 10.87 14.00 13.48
N ASP A 353 10.86 14.58 12.29
CA ASP A 353 10.38 15.94 12.09
C ASP A 353 8.85 16.00 12.21
N THR A 354 8.12 15.00 11.71
CA THR A 354 6.67 14.90 11.86
C THR A 354 6.27 14.80 13.33
N LEU A 355 6.98 14.00 14.14
CA LEU A 355 6.70 13.88 15.56
C LEU A 355 7.00 15.18 16.31
N ASP A 356 8.09 15.87 16.00
CA ASP A 356 8.45 17.16 16.58
C ASP A 356 7.37 18.22 16.35
N ILE A 357 6.89 18.33 15.11
CA ILE A 357 5.79 19.23 14.76
C ILE A 357 4.53 18.85 15.54
N ARG A 358 4.18 17.56 15.62
CA ARG A 358 2.99 17.09 16.36
C ARG A 358 3.07 17.39 17.86
N ILE A 359 4.25 17.24 18.48
CA ILE A 359 4.49 17.60 19.88
C ILE A 359 4.29 19.10 20.07
N ALA A 360 4.87 19.94 19.21
CA ALA A 360 4.73 21.40 19.30
C ALA A 360 3.28 21.86 19.12
N ILE A 361 2.52 21.25 18.18
CA ILE A 361 1.09 21.50 18.00
C ILE A 361 0.30 21.15 19.26
N ALA A 362 0.55 19.97 19.83
CA ALA A 362 -0.19 19.46 20.98
C ALA A 362 0.10 20.27 22.25
N ASP A 363 1.33 20.76 22.40
CA ASP A 363 1.78 21.64 23.48
C ASP A 363 1.40 23.13 23.28
N ARG A 364 0.64 23.44 22.21
CA ARG A 364 0.18 24.78 21.85
C ARG A 364 1.30 25.78 21.48
N ASP A 365 2.50 25.33 21.23
CA ASP A 365 3.57 26.13 20.64
C ASP A 365 3.39 26.21 19.12
N VAL A 366 2.33 26.91 18.69
CA VAL A 366 1.93 26.93 17.28
C VAL A 366 2.96 27.68 16.41
N GLN A 367 3.65 28.69 16.99
CA GLN A 367 4.69 29.42 16.27
C GLN A 367 5.96 28.60 16.11
N GLY A 368 6.39 27.86 17.14
CA GLY A 368 7.46 26.90 17.06
C GLY A 368 7.13 25.79 16.06
N ALA A 369 5.91 25.26 16.09
CA ALA A 369 5.41 24.27 15.13
C ALA A 369 5.50 24.77 13.67
N LEU A 370 5.19 26.06 13.41
CA LEU A 370 5.32 26.63 12.06
C LEU A 370 6.76 26.64 11.56
N ASN A 371 7.69 27.02 12.43
CA ASN A 371 9.12 27.06 12.07
C ASN A 371 9.63 25.64 11.79
N LEU A 372 9.29 24.67 12.65
CA LEU A 372 9.62 23.26 12.46
C LEU A 372 9.02 22.71 11.16
N ALA A 373 7.74 22.98 10.90
CA ALA A 373 7.04 22.48 9.72
C ALA A 373 7.62 23.06 8.40
N LYS A 374 7.98 24.35 8.38
CA LYS A 374 8.64 24.95 7.21
C LYS A 374 10.00 24.31 6.94
N GLN A 375 10.82 24.11 7.97
CA GLN A 375 12.13 23.46 7.83
C GLN A 375 11.99 21.99 7.40
N ALA A 376 11.06 21.26 8.00
CA ALA A 376 10.77 19.89 7.65
C ALA A 376 10.30 19.76 6.20
N TRP A 377 9.41 20.65 5.75
CA TRP A 377 8.93 20.66 4.37
C TRP A 377 10.05 20.96 3.35
N GLN A 378 10.95 21.86 3.65
CA GLN A 378 12.11 22.13 2.81
C GLN A 378 13.03 20.91 2.69
N ARG A 379 13.17 20.13 3.78
CA ARG A 379 14.01 18.93 3.82
C ARG A 379 13.33 17.71 3.19
N TRP A 380 12.02 17.58 3.38
CA TRP A 380 11.22 16.42 2.98
C TRP A 380 10.02 16.77 2.09
N PRO A 381 10.24 17.37 0.90
CA PRO A 381 9.13 17.87 0.07
C PRO A 381 8.26 16.78 -0.55
N LYS A 382 8.62 15.51 -0.38
CA LYS A 382 7.87 14.34 -0.83
C LYS A 382 7.19 13.58 0.33
N SER A 383 7.39 13.97 1.58
CA SER A 383 6.76 13.30 2.72
C SER A 383 5.32 13.76 2.90
N GLN A 384 4.39 12.81 2.83
CA GLN A 384 2.97 13.05 3.09
C GLN A 384 2.73 13.43 4.55
N GLY A 385 3.41 12.77 5.49
CA GLY A 385 3.27 13.08 6.92
C GLY A 385 3.70 14.50 7.27
N VAL A 386 4.83 14.96 6.73
CA VAL A 386 5.29 16.34 6.90
C VAL A 386 4.31 17.34 6.26
N ALA A 387 3.81 17.03 5.05
CA ALA A 387 2.83 17.89 4.37
C ALA A 387 1.55 18.06 5.18
N LEU A 388 0.99 16.96 5.69
CA LEU A 388 -0.22 16.99 6.51
C LEU A 388 0.00 17.74 7.83
N ALA A 389 1.13 17.51 8.50
CA ALA A 389 1.49 18.24 9.72
C ALA A 389 1.63 19.75 9.45
N TYR A 390 2.25 20.14 8.33
CA TYR A 390 2.37 21.55 7.94
C TYR A 390 1.01 22.22 7.72
N VAL A 391 0.08 21.55 7.03
CA VAL A 391 -1.29 22.04 6.85
C VAL A 391 -2.00 22.24 8.18
N GLN A 392 -1.88 21.26 9.09
CA GLN A 392 -2.49 21.36 10.42
C GLN A 392 -2.00 22.60 11.20
N VAL A 393 -0.70 22.91 11.10
CA VAL A 393 -0.14 24.13 11.69
C VAL A 393 -0.73 25.40 11.05
N LEU A 394 -0.80 25.46 9.71
CA LEU A 394 -1.38 26.59 9.00
C LEU A 394 -2.84 26.83 9.42
N GLN A 395 -3.61 25.75 9.55
CA GLN A 395 -5.01 25.81 10.00
C GLN A 395 -5.14 26.32 11.43
N GLN A 396 -4.24 25.91 12.34
CA GLN A 396 -4.28 26.38 13.75
C GLN A 396 -3.91 27.86 13.88
N LEU A 397 -3.05 28.36 12.98
CA LEU A 397 -2.71 29.79 12.91
C LEU A 397 -3.74 30.64 12.16
N GLY A 398 -4.82 30.04 11.64
CA GLY A 398 -5.80 30.73 10.83
C GLY A 398 -5.30 31.15 9.45
N GLN A 399 -4.15 30.63 9.01
CA GLN A 399 -3.57 30.89 7.68
C GLN A 399 -4.26 30.04 6.60
N ASN A 400 -5.59 30.13 6.55
CA ASN A 400 -6.42 29.22 5.75
C ASN A 400 -6.21 29.38 4.25
N ASP A 401 -5.93 30.59 3.74
CA ASP A 401 -5.61 30.79 2.31
C ASP A 401 -4.32 30.07 1.90
N GLN A 402 -3.30 30.10 2.76
CA GLN A 402 -2.05 29.36 2.52
C GLN A 402 -2.28 27.86 2.61
N ALA A 403 -3.07 27.39 3.58
CA ALA A 403 -3.43 25.99 3.71
C ALA A 403 -4.19 25.48 2.47
N GLN A 404 -5.16 26.27 1.97
CA GLN A 404 -5.89 25.95 0.74
C GLN A 404 -4.95 25.81 -0.47
N ALA A 405 -4.11 26.82 -0.72
CA ALA A 405 -3.21 26.80 -1.85
C ALA A 405 -2.25 25.59 -1.80
N PHE A 406 -1.70 25.32 -0.62
CA PHE A 406 -0.81 24.18 -0.41
C PHE A 406 -1.54 22.84 -0.63
N LEU A 407 -2.73 22.65 -0.06
CA LEU A 407 -3.53 21.44 -0.22
C LEU A 407 -3.90 21.19 -1.67
N MET A 408 -4.34 22.22 -2.40
CA MET A 408 -4.70 22.06 -3.80
C MET A 408 -3.50 21.61 -4.67
N ASP A 409 -2.29 22.03 -4.32
CA ASP A 409 -1.08 21.59 -5.01
C ASP A 409 -0.71 20.15 -4.62
N ARG A 410 -0.86 19.77 -3.33
CA ARG A 410 -0.57 18.41 -2.88
C ARG A 410 -1.57 17.39 -3.41
N ILE A 411 -2.85 17.72 -3.52
CA ILE A 411 -3.88 16.86 -4.11
C ILE A 411 -3.56 16.50 -5.57
N LYS A 412 -2.97 17.42 -6.34
CA LYS A 412 -2.51 17.09 -7.71
C LYS A 412 -1.42 16.00 -7.71
N GLN A 413 -0.59 15.97 -6.68
CA GLN A 413 0.50 15.00 -6.54
C GLN A 413 0.03 13.68 -5.92
N TRP A 414 -0.90 13.74 -4.97
CA TRP A 414 -1.45 12.61 -4.21
C TRP A 414 -2.99 12.63 -4.24
N PRO A 415 -3.62 12.42 -5.41
CA PRO A 415 -5.07 12.57 -5.56
C PRO A 415 -5.87 11.54 -4.74
N ASP A 416 -5.27 10.37 -4.47
CA ASP A 416 -5.93 9.25 -3.79
C ASP A 416 -5.70 9.26 -2.27
N GLU A 417 -5.10 10.34 -1.71
CA GLU A 417 -4.89 10.48 -0.27
C GLU A 417 -6.10 11.15 0.41
N PRO A 418 -6.94 10.39 1.14
CA PRO A 418 -8.20 10.91 1.68
C PRO A 418 -8.01 12.07 2.67
N GLN A 419 -6.94 12.04 3.48
CA GLN A 419 -6.72 13.05 4.52
C GLN A 419 -6.51 14.45 3.94
N LEU A 420 -5.95 14.57 2.72
CA LEU A 420 -5.81 15.86 2.05
C LEU A 420 -7.17 16.48 1.73
N HIS A 421 -8.12 15.68 1.26
CA HIS A 421 -9.47 16.15 0.96
C HIS A 421 -10.25 16.52 2.23
N GLN A 422 -10.07 15.76 3.31
CA GLN A 422 -10.63 16.08 4.61
C GLN A 422 -10.11 17.42 5.16
N LEU A 423 -8.78 17.64 5.10
CA LEU A 423 -8.16 18.89 5.52
C LEU A 423 -8.58 20.07 4.62
N LEU A 424 -8.74 19.83 3.32
CA LEU A 424 -9.23 20.83 2.39
C LEU A 424 -10.67 21.24 2.70
N ALA A 425 -11.54 20.28 3.06
CA ALA A 425 -12.89 20.56 3.49
C ALA A 425 -12.92 21.43 4.74
N GLN A 426 -12.12 21.08 5.75
CA GLN A 426 -11.97 21.88 6.98
C GLN A 426 -11.44 23.30 6.69
N THR A 427 -10.51 23.41 5.72
CA THR A 427 -9.97 24.71 5.31
C THR A 427 -11.04 25.58 4.66
N TYR A 428 -11.86 25.01 3.76
CA TYR A 428 -12.98 25.72 3.15
C TYR A 428 -14.06 26.14 4.15
N ASP A 429 -14.39 25.29 5.12
CA ASP A 429 -15.31 25.65 6.21
C ASP A 429 -14.81 26.89 7.00
N ARG A 430 -13.52 26.93 7.31
CA ARG A 430 -12.89 28.06 8.01
C ARG A 430 -12.83 29.33 7.16
N LEU A 431 -12.81 29.19 5.84
CA LEU A 431 -12.90 30.31 4.88
C LEU A 431 -14.35 30.75 4.59
N GLY A 432 -15.34 30.04 5.12
CA GLY A 432 -16.76 30.33 4.90
C GLY A 432 -17.31 29.83 3.56
N ASP A 433 -16.55 29.02 2.80
CA ASP A 433 -16.98 28.45 1.53
C ASP A 433 -17.60 27.08 1.73
N GLY A 434 -18.85 27.06 2.21
CA GLY A 434 -19.56 25.82 2.51
C GLY A 434 -19.79 24.93 1.30
N VAL A 435 -19.91 25.48 0.09
CA VAL A 435 -20.07 24.68 -1.14
C VAL A 435 -18.82 23.86 -1.42
N LYS A 436 -17.65 24.51 -1.42
CA LYS A 436 -16.39 23.81 -1.64
C LYS A 436 -16.03 22.87 -0.50
N ALA A 437 -16.39 23.20 0.75
CA ALA A 437 -16.19 22.32 1.90
C ALA A 437 -16.94 20.99 1.71
N ARG A 438 -18.23 21.05 1.33
CA ARG A 438 -19.03 19.85 1.08
C ARG A 438 -18.53 19.05 -0.13
N ARG A 439 -18.07 19.71 -1.19
CA ARG A 439 -17.46 19.03 -2.34
C ARG A 439 -16.17 18.30 -1.96
N ALA A 440 -15.29 18.93 -1.20
CA ALA A 440 -14.07 18.29 -0.71
C ALA A 440 -14.37 17.12 0.25
N MET A 441 -15.39 17.26 1.08
CA MET A 441 -15.87 16.17 1.95
C MET A 441 -16.48 15.00 1.16
N ALA A 442 -17.18 15.28 0.06
CA ALA A 442 -17.69 14.27 -0.84
C ALA A 442 -16.54 13.46 -1.46
N GLN A 443 -15.46 14.13 -1.87
CA GLN A 443 -14.28 13.47 -2.41
C GLN A 443 -13.58 12.58 -1.34
N TYR A 444 -13.50 13.05 -0.09
CA TYR A 444 -13.03 12.21 1.02
C TYR A 444 -13.88 10.94 1.16
N TYR A 445 -15.22 11.08 1.20
CA TYR A 445 -16.13 9.94 1.34
C TYR A 445 -16.08 8.99 0.15
N GLU A 446 -15.87 9.52 -1.05
CA GLU A 446 -15.64 8.70 -2.25
C GLU A 446 -14.39 7.83 -2.10
N LEU A 447 -13.27 8.41 -1.67
CA LEU A 447 -12.00 7.71 -1.50
C LEU A 447 -12.01 6.66 -0.38
N VAL A 448 -12.90 6.81 0.60
CA VAL A 448 -13.10 5.80 1.67
C VAL A 448 -14.35 4.93 1.43
N GLY A 449 -14.89 4.90 0.21
CA GLY A 449 -15.98 4.02 -0.20
C GLY A 449 -17.33 4.26 0.47
N ALA A 450 -17.51 5.41 1.10
CA ALA A 450 -18.80 5.83 1.66
C ALA A 450 -19.63 6.59 0.60
N LEU A 451 -19.86 5.94 -0.56
CA LEU A 451 -20.47 6.57 -1.73
C LEU A 451 -21.85 7.20 -1.45
N PRO A 452 -22.77 6.57 -0.68
CA PRO A 452 -24.02 7.22 -0.31
C PRO A 452 -23.81 8.53 0.42
N THR A 453 -22.88 8.56 1.39
CA THR A 453 -22.53 9.78 2.14
C THR A 453 -21.88 10.83 1.25
N ALA A 454 -21.06 10.43 0.27
CA ALA A 454 -20.52 11.34 -0.74
C ALA A 454 -21.63 12.02 -1.54
N VAL A 455 -22.65 11.26 -1.97
CA VAL A 455 -23.83 11.80 -2.65
C VAL A 455 -24.58 12.80 -1.76
N GLU A 456 -24.76 12.49 -0.47
CA GLU A 456 -25.41 13.41 0.49
C GLU A 456 -24.63 14.72 0.65
N GLN A 457 -23.29 14.66 0.72
CA GLN A 457 -22.45 15.86 0.79
C GLN A 457 -22.61 16.73 -0.47
N LEU A 458 -22.66 16.14 -1.67
CA LEU A 458 -22.89 16.88 -2.91
C LEU A 458 -24.31 17.48 -2.98
N GLN A 459 -25.32 16.78 -2.45
CA GLN A 459 -26.68 17.32 -2.35
C GLN A 459 -26.75 18.52 -1.38
N GLN A 460 -26.03 18.44 -0.24
CA GLN A 460 -25.89 19.56 0.68
C GLN A 460 -25.20 20.74 0.01
N ALA A 461 -24.08 20.49 -0.73
CA ALA A 461 -23.39 21.53 -1.49
C ALA A 461 -24.32 22.22 -2.47
N ARG A 462 -25.14 21.43 -3.21
CA ARG A 462 -26.11 21.92 -4.18
C ARG A 462 -27.16 22.84 -3.54
N ASN A 463 -27.61 22.51 -2.34
CA ASN A 463 -28.60 23.31 -1.60
C ASN A 463 -28.02 24.63 -1.03
N LEU A 464 -26.70 24.72 -0.87
CA LEU A 464 -26.03 25.92 -0.36
C LEU A 464 -25.80 26.99 -1.44
N THR A 465 -25.90 26.65 -2.74
CA THR A 465 -25.70 27.61 -3.84
C THR A 465 -26.96 27.85 -4.61
N GLN A 466 -27.13 29.10 -5.09
CA GLN A 466 -28.19 29.48 -6.06
C GLN A 466 -27.61 29.73 -7.46
N ASP A 467 -26.30 29.60 -7.63
CA ASP A 467 -25.64 29.72 -8.93
C ASP A 467 -25.99 28.53 -9.82
N PHE A 468 -26.62 28.81 -10.94
CA PHE A 468 -27.07 27.79 -11.89
C PHE A 468 -25.93 26.88 -12.42
N TYR A 469 -24.75 27.46 -12.67
CA TYR A 469 -23.61 26.69 -13.18
C TYR A 469 -23.06 25.76 -12.13
N GLN A 470 -22.91 26.25 -10.88
CA GLN A 470 -22.49 25.39 -9.77
C GLN A 470 -23.51 24.28 -9.49
N GLN A 471 -24.81 24.59 -9.51
CA GLN A 471 -25.84 23.56 -9.35
C GLN A 471 -25.77 22.49 -10.44
N SER A 472 -25.61 22.90 -11.71
CA SER A 472 -25.51 21.98 -12.85
C SER A 472 -24.27 21.08 -12.75
N GLU A 473 -23.14 21.62 -12.30
CA GLU A 473 -21.91 20.85 -12.06
C GLU A 473 -22.13 19.81 -10.93
N LEU A 474 -22.72 20.22 -9.81
CA LEU A 474 -23.01 19.35 -8.68
C LEU A 474 -24.03 18.27 -9.06
N ASP A 475 -25.09 18.60 -9.82
CA ASP A 475 -26.05 17.63 -10.32
C ASP A 475 -25.38 16.58 -11.24
N THR A 476 -24.37 16.99 -11.99
CA THR A 476 -23.57 16.08 -12.82
C THR A 476 -22.72 15.15 -11.96
N GLN A 477 -22.03 15.67 -10.93
CA GLN A 477 -21.24 14.85 -10.00
C GLN A 477 -22.12 13.86 -9.21
N ILE A 478 -23.30 14.30 -8.75
CA ILE A 478 -24.27 13.43 -8.08
C ILE A 478 -24.70 12.28 -8.98
N ARG A 479 -25.01 12.56 -10.26
CA ARG A 479 -25.39 11.54 -11.22
C ARG A 479 -24.25 10.55 -11.47
N GLN A 480 -23.03 11.02 -11.69
CA GLN A 480 -21.86 10.18 -11.88
C GLN A 480 -21.60 9.23 -10.70
N LEU A 481 -21.68 9.74 -9.47
CA LEU A 481 -21.54 8.89 -8.29
C LEU A 481 -22.67 7.85 -8.17
N ARG A 482 -23.91 8.22 -8.47
CA ARG A 482 -25.04 7.26 -8.49
C ARG A 482 -24.85 6.18 -9.56
N GLU A 483 -24.40 6.56 -10.74
CA GLU A 483 -24.09 5.62 -11.84
C GLU A 483 -22.94 4.70 -11.45
N ARG A 484 -21.91 5.20 -10.73
CA ARG A 484 -20.83 4.39 -10.19
C ARG A 484 -21.35 3.37 -9.17
N VAL A 485 -22.15 3.80 -8.18
CA VAL A 485 -22.79 2.90 -7.20
C VAL A 485 -23.57 1.79 -7.89
N GLU A 486 -24.38 2.13 -8.89
CA GLU A 486 -25.16 1.15 -9.62
C GLU A 486 -24.28 0.20 -10.45
N SER A 487 -23.25 0.73 -11.10
CA SER A 487 -22.29 -0.08 -11.88
C SER A 487 -21.53 -1.07 -10.98
N GLU A 488 -21.08 -0.64 -9.82
CA GLU A 488 -20.43 -1.49 -8.83
C GLU A 488 -21.39 -2.55 -8.28
N ARG A 489 -22.65 -2.16 -8.00
CA ARG A 489 -23.69 -3.10 -7.57
C ARG A 489 -23.93 -4.19 -8.61
N VAL A 490 -24.17 -3.81 -9.87
CA VAL A 490 -24.39 -4.77 -10.97
C VAL A 490 -23.19 -5.69 -11.17
N LEU A 491 -21.97 -5.16 -11.02
CA LEU A 491 -20.74 -5.94 -11.13
C LEU A 491 -20.62 -6.96 -10.01
N LEU A 492 -20.86 -6.56 -8.77
CA LEU A 492 -20.77 -7.43 -7.59
C LEU A 492 -21.87 -8.49 -7.59
N GLU A 493 -23.07 -8.17 -8.10
CA GLU A 493 -24.17 -9.15 -8.25
C GLU A 493 -23.80 -10.32 -9.17
N ARG A 494 -22.97 -10.09 -10.22
CA ARG A 494 -22.48 -11.17 -11.09
C ARG A 494 -21.62 -12.21 -10.37
N PHE A 495 -21.00 -11.85 -9.27
CA PHE A 495 -20.23 -12.78 -8.45
C PHE A 495 -21.06 -13.54 -7.41
N ARG A 496 -22.30 -13.08 -7.18
CA ARG A 496 -23.22 -13.70 -6.22
C ARG A 496 -24.07 -14.80 -6.86
N SER A 497 -24.25 -14.75 -8.19
CA SER A 497 -24.97 -15.74 -8.99
C SER A 497 -24.05 -16.89 -9.41
#